data_466bed921e0e2dff96f0a93ed4ab4f3b
#
_entry.id   466bed921e0e2dff96f0a93ed4ab4f3b
#
_cell.length_a   1.000
_cell.length_b   1.000
_cell.length_c   1.000
_cell.angle_alpha   90.00
_cell.angle_beta   90.00
_cell.angle_gamma   90.00
#
_symmetry.space_group_name_H-M   'P 1'
#
loop_
_entity.id
_entity.type
_entity.pdbx_description
1 polymer ?
#
loop_
_entity_poly.entity_id
_entity_poly.type
_entity_poly.pdbx_seq_one_letter_code
_entity_poly.pdbx_strand_id
1 'polypeptide(L)'
;MCIRDRSNSGSKTYLHAFHNEYVDTEYRAKWEVRDVMEEYTPTISGTVATYGASRMDTEGKNRTEIRSIDNLAIGHETQLSNGSFLEVQVFRSEAEQDDTDRYNLIFRSKEKDGVTTLDTANPQKPVLGLPSEFYDASTFPGKAAEQEYALTEDEEQGFKIDYTYMIGETVVQTGLKYRQREKINNYQFCEYDMPKGTTLADYDYQTIGKYLANTHGPAPTFEQVKSIVTNNTSGTVTFSDGTTCPGPGTYFRGMGGDEEEESIPADWTTEEDILALYFMGTTLYENSTWVYGIRFEDTETTYKGKNWNDTYLGDNEFENNYTFAAPSLNIKYDISDDMVLRFGAFRSLVRPGFKESRAGAIINVDDNEIEGGNPNLDPTKATNIDISFEYYIDENTFLGAGVFYKKIEDAIVEVESQDFSMRGSIWDKAETYINADDSSINGLEFSYQTAFDNGFILVANYTYADGETDLPADAAAGQRTIPYFKQVENTWNLSLGYDDGPWDIRLAATYRDNYLDEVGSKPLNDRYTDDHMQLDLTAKYKVNDSLRLTFEAINLNDEPEYYYFGNPSRLSQYDEYGATYGVGFRYILNQ
;
A
#
# COMPACT_ATOMS: atom_id res chain seq x y z
N MET A 1 20.23 -18.85 -1.57
CA MET A 1 21.53 -19.51 -1.86
C MET A 1 22.16 -18.87 -3.08
N CYS A 2 23.41 -18.48 -3.03
CA CYS A 2 24.12 -17.91 -4.19
C CYS A 2 25.36 -18.79 -4.47
N ILE A 3 25.43 -19.36 -5.65
CA ILE A 3 26.59 -20.17 -6.09
C ILE A 3 27.27 -19.40 -7.22
N ARG A 4 28.57 -19.11 -7.07
CA ARG A 4 29.41 -18.46 -8.09
C ARG A 4 30.55 -19.39 -8.46
N ASP A 5 30.68 -19.71 -9.73
CA ASP A 5 31.87 -20.41 -10.26
C ASP A 5 32.59 -19.53 -11.29
N ARG A 6 33.92 -19.45 -11.21
CA ARG A 6 34.78 -18.73 -12.16
C ARG A 6 35.63 -19.76 -12.90
N SER A 7 35.48 -19.82 -14.21
CA SER A 7 36.39 -20.58 -15.06
C SER A 7 37.72 -19.83 -15.24
N ASN A 8 38.79 -20.54 -15.59
CA ASN A 8 40.10 -19.96 -15.92
C ASN A 8 40.08 -19.03 -17.15
N SER A 9 38.94 -18.96 -17.88
CA SER A 9 38.73 -18.15 -19.08
C SER A 9 38.09 -16.78 -18.84
N GLY A 10 37.92 -16.35 -17.57
CA GLY A 10 37.25 -15.09 -17.24
C GLY A 10 35.73 -15.15 -17.29
N SER A 11 35.14 -16.32 -17.60
CA SER A 11 33.70 -16.53 -17.55
C SER A 11 33.23 -16.86 -16.13
N LYS A 12 32.01 -16.46 -15.81
CA LYS A 12 31.37 -16.68 -14.51
C LYS A 12 29.94 -17.16 -14.72
N THR A 13 29.60 -18.30 -14.13
CA THR A 13 28.21 -18.76 -14.04
C THR A 13 27.74 -18.57 -12.61
N TYR A 14 26.50 -18.13 -12.42
CA TYR A 14 25.91 -17.95 -11.11
C TYR A 14 24.48 -18.50 -11.06
N LEU A 15 24.12 -18.95 -9.88
CA LEU A 15 22.79 -19.35 -9.49
C LEU A 15 22.38 -18.52 -8.28
N HIS A 16 21.27 -17.84 -8.37
CA HIS A 16 20.62 -17.16 -7.25
C HIS A 16 19.32 -17.89 -6.96
N ALA A 17 19.16 -18.37 -5.75
CA ALA A 17 17.90 -18.93 -5.25
C ALA A 17 17.58 -18.26 -3.92
N PHE A 18 16.35 -17.81 -3.78
CA PHE A 18 15.84 -17.10 -2.61
C PHE A 18 14.45 -17.63 -2.30
N HIS A 19 14.20 -17.91 -1.03
CA HIS A 19 12.86 -18.20 -0.48
C HIS A 19 12.67 -17.36 0.77
N ASN A 20 11.52 -16.75 0.90
CA ASN A 20 11.09 -16.05 2.11
C ASN A 20 9.61 -16.36 2.37
N GLU A 21 9.29 -16.57 3.63
CA GLU A 21 7.92 -16.74 4.11
C GLU A 21 7.70 -15.80 5.31
N TYR A 22 6.58 -15.13 5.33
CA TYR A 22 6.13 -14.27 6.42
C TYR A 22 4.72 -14.69 6.82
N VAL A 23 4.52 -14.91 8.11
CA VAL A 23 3.21 -15.27 8.67
C VAL A 23 2.77 -14.17 9.63
N ASP A 24 1.57 -13.66 9.41
CA ASP A 24 0.92 -12.69 10.28
C ASP A 24 -0.39 -13.26 10.81
N THR A 25 -0.60 -13.14 12.13
CA THR A 25 -1.84 -13.55 12.78
C THR A 25 -2.39 -12.38 13.57
N GLU A 26 -3.59 -11.97 13.25
CA GLU A 26 -4.24 -10.83 13.88
C GLU A 26 -5.60 -11.20 14.48
N TYR A 27 -5.95 -10.46 15.52
CA TYR A 27 -7.29 -10.42 16.08
C TYR A 27 -7.75 -8.97 16.16
N ARG A 28 -8.96 -8.70 15.63
CA ARG A 28 -9.59 -7.39 15.73
C ARG A 28 -10.94 -7.52 16.45
N ALA A 29 -11.14 -6.72 17.48
CA ALA A 29 -12.45 -6.48 18.04
C ALA A 29 -12.96 -5.12 17.59
N LYS A 30 -14.17 -5.06 17.04
CA LYS A 30 -14.80 -3.85 16.50
C LYS A 30 -16.11 -3.58 17.23
N TRP A 31 -16.36 -2.31 17.50
CA TRP A 31 -17.63 -1.76 17.92
C TRP A 31 -18.05 -0.69 16.94
N GLU A 32 -19.26 -0.80 16.42
CA GLU A 32 -19.81 0.11 15.42
C GLU A 32 -21.20 0.57 15.82
N VAL A 33 -21.36 1.89 15.97
CA VAL A 33 -22.68 2.50 16.20
C VAL A 33 -23.32 2.72 14.83
N ARG A 34 -24.50 2.14 14.62
CA ARG A 34 -25.24 2.13 13.35
C ARG A 34 -26.59 2.85 13.46
N ASP A 35 -27.15 3.18 12.32
CA ASP A 35 -28.50 3.73 12.13
C ASP A 35 -28.76 5.09 12.84
N VAL A 36 -27.70 5.80 13.20
CA VAL A 36 -27.83 7.10 13.92
C VAL A 36 -28.24 8.28 13.05
N MET A 37 -28.09 8.18 11.72
CA MET A 37 -28.28 9.30 10.79
C MET A 37 -29.40 9.05 9.77
N GLU A 38 -29.77 7.81 9.49
CA GLU A 38 -30.70 7.48 8.40
C GLU A 38 -32.15 7.88 8.70
N GLU A 39 -32.59 7.80 9.95
CA GLU A 39 -33.97 8.08 10.32
C GLU A 39 -34.14 9.30 11.25
N TYR A 40 -33.06 9.84 11.83
CA TYR A 40 -33.16 10.85 12.87
C TYR A 40 -32.23 12.04 12.67
N THR A 41 -32.79 13.24 12.56
CA THR A 41 -32.01 14.47 12.65
C THR A 41 -31.54 14.68 14.07
N PRO A 42 -30.22 14.76 14.36
CA PRO A 42 -29.74 14.94 15.71
C PRO A 42 -30.12 16.31 16.29
N THR A 43 -30.35 16.35 17.59
CA THR A 43 -30.42 17.63 18.33
C THR A 43 -29.02 18.05 18.70
N ILE A 44 -28.59 19.25 18.27
CA ILE A 44 -27.24 19.78 18.53
C ILE A 44 -27.30 20.83 19.62
N SER A 45 -26.45 20.68 20.63
CA SER A 45 -26.25 21.66 21.71
C SER A 45 -24.74 21.85 21.97
N GLY A 46 -24.20 22.97 21.49
CA GLY A 46 -22.76 23.22 21.54
C GLY A 46 -21.98 22.20 20.70
N THR A 47 -21.09 21.44 21.30
CA THR A 47 -20.31 20.38 20.66
C THR A 47 -20.98 19.00 20.72
N VAL A 48 -22.15 18.88 21.35
CA VAL A 48 -22.82 17.61 21.59
C VAL A 48 -23.96 17.43 20.59
N ALA A 49 -23.91 16.38 19.80
CA ALA A 49 -25.02 15.87 18.99
C ALA A 49 -25.72 14.74 19.79
N THR A 50 -27.05 14.79 19.83
CA THR A 50 -27.91 13.80 20.50
C THR A 50 -28.82 13.13 19.48
N TYR A 51 -28.79 11.82 19.42
CA TYR A 51 -29.57 10.97 18.52
C TYR A 51 -30.65 10.21 19.31
N GLY A 52 -31.83 10.06 18.72
CA GLY A 52 -33.00 9.45 19.40
C GLY A 52 -32.98 7.94 19.47
N ALA A 53 -32.30 7.29 18.51
CA ALA A 53 -32.15 5.85 18.49
C ALA A 53 -30.79 5.45 17.88
N SER A 54 -30.35 4.24 18.15
CA SER A 54 -29.13 3.66 17.56
C SER A 54 -29.10 2.15 17.71
N ARG A 55 -28.31 1.48 16.86
CA ARG A 55 -27.91 0.09 16.99
C ARG A 55 -26.41 0.02 17.24
N MET A 56 -25.96 -1.10 17.79
CA MET A 56 -24.56 -1.40 18.01
C MET A 56 -24.23 -2.75 17.41
N ASP A 57 -23.23 -2.80 16.57
CA ASP A 57 -22.57 -4.03 16.17
C ASP A 57 -21.33 -4.26 17.03
N THR A 58 -21.12 -5.50 17.43
CA THR A 58 -19.85 -5.97 17.98
C THR A 58 -19.35 -7.13 17.14
N GLU A 59 -18.11 -7.04 16.73
CA GLU A 59 -17.47 -7.95 15.80
C GLU A 59 -16.15 -8.44 16.37
N GLY A 60 -15.86 -9.72 16.17
CA GLY A 60 -14.53 -10.29 16.30
C GLY A 60 -14.06 -10.78 14.94
N LYS A 61 -12.85 -10.40 14.54
CA LYS A 61 -12.16 -10.90 13.36
C LYS A 61 -10.91 -11.67 13.77
N ASN A 62 -10.76 -12.86 13.19
CA ASN A 62 -9.57 -13.69 13.31
C ASN A 62 -9.02 -13.90 11.90
N ARG A 63 -7.73 -13.62 11.68
CA ARG A 63 -7.07 -13.75 10.40
C ARG A 63 -5.66 -14.30 10.58
N THR A 64 -5.27 -15.26 9.73
CA THR A 64 -3.88 -15.65 9.54
C THR A 64 -3.55 -15.50 8.07
N GLU A 65 -2.60 -14.64 7.76
CA GLU A 65 -2.09 -14.38 6.42
C GLU A 65 -0.69 -14.94 6.28
N ILE A 66 -0.44 -15.67 5.20
CA ILE A 66 0.88 -16.19 4.84
C ILE A 66 1.29 -15.55 3.52
N ARG A 67 2.46 -14.94 3.49
CA ARG A 67 3.08 -14.42 2.27
C ARG A 67 4.37 -15.15 2.00
N SER A 68 4.51 -15.69 0.81
CA SER A 68 5.73 -16.34 0.37
C SER A 68 6.25 -15.77 -0.93
N ILE A 69 7.56 -15.86 -1.13
CA ILE A 69 8.20 -15.54 -2.40
C ILE A 69 9.35 -16.52 -2.65
N ASP A 70 9.31 -17.14 -3.82
CA ASP A 70 10.36 -17.97 -4.36
C ASP A 70 10.97 -17.31 -5.60
N ASN A 71 12.31 -17.21 -5.64
CA ASN A 71 13.00 -16.63 -6.79
C ASN A 71 14.17 -17.53 -7.19
N LEU A 72 14.28 -17.79 -8.48
CA LEU A 72 15.37 -18.54 -9.08
C LEU A 72 15.89 -17.78 -10.30
N ALA A 73 17.21 -17.49 -10.33
CA ALA A 73 17.86 -16.92 -11.49
C ALA A 73 19.18 -17.66 -11.79
N ILE A 74 19.39 -17.99 -13.04
CA ILE A 74 20.61 -18.58 -13.55
C ILE A 74 21.20 -17.63 -14.60
N GLY A 75 22.46 -17.25 -14.43
CA GLY A 75 23.12 -16.36 -15.37
C GLY A 75 24.54 -16.79 -15.69
N HIS A 76 24.99 -16.34 -16.85
CA HIS A 76 26.35 -16.53 -17.33
C HIS A 76 26.90 -15.22 -17.88
N GLU A 77 28.05 -14.82 -17.35
CA GLU A 77 28.83 -13.66 -17.79
C GLU A 77 30.11 -14.17 -18.45
N THR A 78 30.46 -13.65 -19.62
CA THR A 78 31.69 -14.03 -20.29
C THR A 78 32.33 -12.85 -21.02
N GLN A 79 33.65 -12.76 -20.95
CA GLN A 79 34.43 -11.88 -21.80
C GLN A 79 34.71 -12.56 -23.12
N LEU A 80 34.35 -11.90 -24.22
CA LEU A 80 34.61 -12.38 -25.55
C LEU A 80 36.03 -12.04 -26.02
N SER A 81 36.51 -12.71 -27.05
CA SER A 81 37.87 -12.56 -27.58
C SER A 81 38.22 -11.15 -28.07
N ASN A 82 37.21 -10.34 -28.41
CA ASN A 82 37.35 -8.94 -28.79
C ASN A 82 37.35 -7.96 -27.61
N GLY A 83 37.34 -8.46 -26.35
CA GLY A 83 37.33 -7.66 -25.13
C GLY A 83 35.95 -7.21 -24.65
N SER A 84 34.88 -7.47 -25.40
CA SER A 84 33.50 -7.18 -24.99
C SER A 84 32.99 -8.18 -23.96
N PHE A 85 31.89 -7.82 -23.27
CA PHE A 85 31.22 -8.69 -22.29
C PHE A 85 29.83 -9.05 -22.79
N LEU A 86 29.47 -10.31 -22.57
CA LEU A 86 28.13 -10.82 -22.78
C LEU A 86 27.60 -11.40 -21.46
N GLU A 87 26.43 -10.96 -21.05
CA GLU A 87 25.65 -11.54 -19.96
C GLU A 87 24.35 -12.11 -20.50
N VAL A 88 24.01 -13.32 -20.08
CA VAL A 88 22.70 -13.95 -20.34
C VAL A 88 22.15 -14.43 -19.01
N GLN A 89 20.86 -14.22 -18.80
CA GLN A 89 20.15 -14.64 -17.60
C GLN A 89 18.78 -15.16 -17.94
N VAL A 90 18.35 -16.21 -17.27
CA VAL A 90 16.94 -16.65 -17.20
C VAL A 90 16.51 -16.62 -15.73
N PHE A 91 15.25 -16.27 -15.48
CA PHE A 91 14.72 -16.16 -14.13
C PHE A 91 13.26 -16.60 -14.08
N ARG A 92 12.85 -17.03 -12.88
CA ARG A 92 11.46 -17.25 -12.49
C ARG A 92 11.29 -16.77 -11.06
N SER A 93 10.17 -16.11 -10.80
CA SER A 93 9.72 -15.71 -9.47
C SER A 93 8.27 -16.12 -9.29
N GLU A 94 7.95 -16.67 -8.13
CA GLU A 94 6.60 -17.01 -7.71
C GLU A 94 6.36 -16.32 -6.36
N ALA A 95 5.27 -15.59 -6.23
CA ALA A 95 4.84 -14.99 -4.98
C ALA A 95 3.38 -15.36 -4.71
N GLU A 96 3.09 -15.65 -3.45
CA GLU A 96 1.76 -16.04 -3.00
C GLU A 96 1.38 -15.24 -1.75
N GLN A 97 0.15 -14.78 -1.70
CA GLN A 97 -0.50 -14.28 -0.49
C GLN A 97 -1.72 -15.16 -0.22
N ASP A 98 -1.62 -15.98 0.81
CA ASP A 98 -2.68 -16.85 1.30
C ASP A 98 -3.34 -16.20 2.52
N ASP A 99 -4.57 -15.71 2.35
CA ASP A 99 -5.45 -15.15 3.38
C ASP A 99 -6.73 -15.98 3.50
N THR A 100 -6.61 -17.31 3.37
CA THR A 100 -7.74 -18.24 3.41
C THR A 100 -8.20 -18.57 4.83
N ASP A 101 -7.41 -18.23 5.84
CA ASP A 101 -7.74 -18.43 7.28
C ASP A 101 -8.27 -17.13 7.90
N ARG A 102 -9.40 -16.62 7.37
CA ARG A 102 -10.03 -15.37 7.79
C ARG A 102 -11.50 -15.57 8.14
N TYR A 103 -11.86 -15.19 9.37
CA TYR A 103 -13.19 -15.38 9.93
C TYR A 103 -13.66 -14.11 10.64
N ASN A 104 -14.96 -13.81 10.52
CA ASN A 104 -15.65 -12.78 11.30
C ASN A 104 -16.84 -13.39 12.05
N LEU A 105 -17.15 -12.83 13.21
CA LEU A 105 -18.34 -13.19 13.98
C LEU A 105 -19.01 -11.90 14.45
N ILE A 106 -20.23 -11.66 14.00
CA ILE A 106 -20.95 -10.39 14.15
C ILE A 106 -22.20 -10.61 14.99
N PHE A 107 -22.35 -9.77 16.01
CA PHE A 107 -23.54 -9.66 16.83
C PHE A 107 -24.09 -8.25 16.75
N ARG A 108 -25.41 -8.12 16.57
CA ARG A 108 -26.08 -6.82 16.39
C ARG A 108 -27.16 -6.62 17.43
N SER A 109 -27.08 -5.53 18.20
CA SER A 109 -28.13 -5.16 19.13
C SER A 109 -29.44 -4.88 18.39
N LYS A 110 -30.57 -4.96 19.09
CA LYS A 110 -31.82 -4.37 18.60
C LYS A 110 -31.68 -2.86 18.66
N GLU A 111 -32.43 -2.18 17.77
CA GLU A 111 -32.58 -0.73 17.86
C GLU A 111 -33.10 -0.35 19.26
N LYS A 112 -32.48 0.65 19.86
CA LYS A 112 -32.84 1.16 21.18
C LYS A 112 -33.33 2.59 21.07
N ASP A 113 -34.55 2.80 21.55
CA ASP A 113 -35.07 4.13 21.87
C ASP A 113 -34.24 4.65 23.06
N GLY A 114 -33.06 5.16 22.79
CA GLY A 114 -32.14 5.61 23.82
C GLY A 114 -31.21 6.66 23.27
N VAL A 115 -30.85 7.55 24.14
CA VAL A 115 -30.02 8.70 23.77
C VAL A 115 -28.59 8.23 23.55
N THR A 116 -28.18 8.22 22.29
CA THR A 116 -26.76 8.15 21.92
C THR A 116 -26.27 9.60 21.74
N THR A 117 -25.17 9.95 22.37
CA THR A 117 -24.55 11.27 22.23
C THR A 117 -23.16 11.17 21.63
N LEU A 118 -22.82 12.16 20.81
CA LEU A 118 -21.49 12.35 20.26
C LEU A 118 -21.01 13.74 20.67
N ASP A 119 -20.01 13.83 21.54
CA ASP A 119 -19.36 15.08 21.90
C ASP A 119 -18.06 15.26 21.10
N THR A 120 -18.03 16.29 20.29
CA THR A 120 -16.91 16.67 19.41
C THR A 120 -16.12 17.87 19.97
N ALA A 121 -16.14 18.11 21.29
CA ALA A 121 -15.31 19.14 21.90
C ALA A 121 -13.82 18.97 21.58
N ASN A 122 -13.37 17.72 21.46
CA ASN A 122 -12.13 17.36 20.81
C ASN A 122 -12.46 16.59 19.53
N PRO A 123 -12.34 17.19 18.32
CA PRO A 123 -12.70 16.53 17.07
C PRO A 123 -11.89 15.27 16.77
N GLN A 124 -10.64 15.20 17.18
CA GLN A 124 -9.76 14.04 16.99
C GLN A 124 -10.12 12.88 17.93
N LYS A 125 -10.64 13.17 19.12
CA LYS A 125 -11.02 12.15 20.12
C LYS A 125 -12.47 12.37 20.59
N PRO A 126 -13.47 12.19 19.72
CA PRO A 126 -14.85 12.39 20.10
C PRO A 126 -15.29 11.40 21.17
N VAL A 127 -16.18 11.85 22.06
CA VAL A 127 -16.70 11.01 23.13
C VAL A 127 -18.10 10.55 22.80
N LEU A 128 -18.31 9.23 22.84
CA LEU A 128 -19.61 8.58 22.67
C LEU A 128 -20.26 8.35 24.04
N GLY A 129 -21.49 8.86 24.20
CA GLY A 129 -22.37 8.45 25.31
C GLY A 129 -23.37 7.43 24.78
N LEU A 130 -23.26 6.18 25.26
CA LEU A 130 -24.03 5.06 24.76
C LEU A 130 -25.01 4.52 25.83
N PRO A 131 -26.18 3.97 25.44
CA PRO A 131 -27.08 3.27 26.36
C PRO A 131 -26.37 2.13 27.11
N SER A 132 -26.72 1.95 28.37
CA SER A 132 -26.10 0.93 29.26
C SER A 132 -26.26 -0.48 28.73
N GLU A 133 -27.30 -0.75 27.96
CA GLU A 133 -27.61 -2.02 27.34
C GLU A 133 -26.53 -2.47 26.34
N PHE A 134 -25.81 -1.54 25.72
CA PHE A 134 -24.72 -1.88 24.80
C PHE A 134 -23.47 -2.45 25.52
N TYR A 135 -23.45 -2.46 26.84
CA TYR A 135 -22.39 -3.11 27.64
C TYR A 135 -22.78 -4.50 28.16
N ASP A 136 -24.00 -5.01 27.85
CA ASP A 136 -24.50 -6.30 28.26
C ASP A 136 -24.51 -7.27 27.07
N ALA A 137 -23.67 -8.31 27.11
CA ALA A 137 -23.56 -9.33 26.06
C ALA A 137 -24.89 -10.01 25.70
N SER A 138 -25.84 -10.10 26.63
CA SER A 138 -27.15 -10.68 26.41
C SER A 138 -28.07 -9.86 25.50
N THR A 139 -27.72 -8.61 25.24
CA THR A 139 -28.50 -7.70 24.38
C THR A 139 -28.07 -7.72 22.92
N PHE A 140 -27.07 -8.53 22.58
CA PHE A 140 -26.53 -8.68 21.22
C PHE A 140 -26.92 -10.03 20.60
N PRO A 141 -28.06 -10.15 19.89
CA PRO A 141 -28.38 -11.30 19.07
C PRO A 141 -27.29 -11.58 18.02
N GLY A 142 -27.07 -12.86 17.72
CA GLY A 142 -26.20 -13.26 16.62
C GLY A 142 -26.75 -12.75 15.28
N LYS A 143 -25.93 -12.05 14.49
CA LYS A 143 -26.23 -11.55 13.14
C LYS A 143 -25.65 -12.50 12.11
N ALA A 144 -24.34 -12.57 11.99
CA ALA A 144 -23.64 -13.31 10.97
C ALA A 144 -22.36 -13.95 11.49
N ALA A 145 -21.96 -15.03 10.84
CA ALA A 145 -20.64 -15.60 10.91
C ALA A 145 -20.09 -15.67 9.47
N GLU A 146 -18.87 -15.22 9.25
CA GLU A 146 -18.29 -15.10 7.93
C GLU A 146 -16.99 -15.89 7.84
N GLN A 147 -16.71 -16.39 6.65
CA GLN A 147 -15.43 -16.95 6.25
C GLN A 147 -15.04 -16.36 4.92
N GLU A 148 -13.82 -15.84 4.85
CA GLU A 148 -13.25 -15.32 3.63
C GLU A 148 -12.08 -16.19 3.19
N TYR A 149 -11.98 -16.44 1.89
CA TYR A 149 -10.86 -17.11 1.24
C TYR A 149 -10.29 -16.13 0.22
N ALA A 150 -9.09 -15.62 0.45
CA ALA A 150 -8.40 -14.80 -0.52
C ALA A 150 -7.03 -15.41 -0.81
N LEU A 151 -6.83 -15.83 -2.05
CA LEU A 151 -5.56 -16.36 -2.54
C LEU A 151 -5.12 -15.53 -3.72
N THR A 152 -3.98 -14.86 -3.59
CA THR A 152 -3.36 -14.11 -4.67
C THR A 152 -2.04 -14.78 -5.06
N GLU A 153 -1.92 -15.15 -6.32
CA GLU A 153 -0.73 -15.77 -6.90
C GLU A 153 -0.13 -14.81 -7.95
N ASP A 154 1.20 -14.71 -8.02
CA ASP A 154 1.92 -13.82 -8.92
C ASP A 154 3.15 -14.55 -9.45
N GLU A 155 3.09 -15.01 -10.70
CA GLU A 155 4.20 -15.67 -11.39
C GLU A 155 4.86 -14.71 -12.38
N GLU A 156 6.18 -14.62 -12.33
CA GLU A 156 6.98 -13.90 -13.33
C GLU A 156 8.11 -14.79 -13.84
N GLN A 157 8.30 -14.84 -15.16
CA GLN A 157 9.42 -15.51 -15.78
C GLN A 157 9.99 -14.69 -16.94
N GLY A 158 11.25 -14.92 -17.27
CA GLY A 158 11.82 -14.18 -18.38
C GLY A 158 13.28 -14.48 -18.63
N PHE A 159 13.80 -13.77 -19.60
CA PHE A 159 15.22 -13.79 -19.91
C PHE A 159 15.75 -12.39 -20.21
N LYS A 160 17.06 -12.24 -20.05
CA LYS A 160 17.80 -11.02 -20.30
C LYS A 160 19.10 -11.34 -21.03
N ILE A 161 19.48 -10.51 -22.00
CA ILE A 161 20.75 -10.56 -22.71
C ILE A 161 21.32 -9.16 -22.73
N ASP A 162 22.53 -8.97 -22.17
CA ASP A 162 23.25 -7.70 -22.19
C ASP A 162 24.59 -7.87 -22.88
N TYR A 163 24.92 -6.92 -23.72
CA TYR A 163 26.19 -6.86 -24.42
C TYR A 163 26.87 -5.53 -24.17
N THR A 164 28.09 -5.57 -23.62
CA THR A 164 28.89 -4.38 -23.31
C THR A 164 30.17 -4.38 -24.13
N TYR A 165 30.45 -3.26 -24.80
CA TYR A 165 31.64 -3.07 -25.61
C TYR A 165 32.13 -1.62 -25.57
N MET A 166 33.33 -1.36 -26.07
CA MET A 166 33.92 -0.03 -26.09
C MET A 166 33.98 0.54 -27.51
N ILE A 167 33.62 1.81 -27.65
CA ILE A 167 33.85 2.63 -28.86
C ILE A 167 34.66 3.84 -28.45
N GLY A 168 35.98 3.85 -28.74
CA GLY A 168 36.86 4.89 -28.23
C GLY A 168 36.87 4.90 -26.69
N GLU A 169 36.49 6.01 -26.09
CA GLU A 169 36.42 6.21 -24.64
C GLU A 169 35.02 5.92 -24.06
N THR A 170 34.07 5.57 -24.90
CA THR A 170 32.68 5.29 -24.50
C THR A 170 32.46 3.79 -24.27
N VAL A 171 31.99 3.44 -23.08
CA VAL A 171 31.42 2.12 -22.80
C VAL A 171 29.99 2.11 -23.32
N VAL A 172 29.70 1.25 -24.29
CA VAL A 172 28.36 1.07 -24.85
C VAL A 172 27.75 -0.22 -24.33
N GLN A 173 26.52 -0.13 -23.82
CA GLN A 173 25.72 -1.27 -23.41
C GLN A 173 24.45 -1.33 -24.24
N THR A 174 24.10 -2.52 -24.68
CA THR A 174 22.80 -2.79 -25.31
C THR A 174 22.27 -4.10 -24.78
N GLY A 175 20.97 -4.19 -24.67
CA GLY A 175 20.37 -5.43 -24.17
C GLY A 175 18.92 -5.56 -24.56
N LEU A 176 18.47 -6.80 -24.43
CA LEU A 176 17.09 -7.20 -24.66
C LEU A 176 16.61 -7.94 -23.41
N LYS A 177 15.41 -7.62 -22.95
CA LYS A 177 14.72 -8.32 -21.87
C LYS A 177 13.31 -8.68 -22.32
N TYR A 178 12.92 -9.94 -22.11
CA TYR A 178 11.54 -10.39 -22.20
C TYR A 178 11.08 -10.83 -20.83
N ARG A 179 9.85 -10.47 -20.48
CA ARG A 179 9.21 -10.79 -19.22
C ARG A 179 7.76 -11.16 -19.48
N GLN A 180 7.34 -12.27 -18.94
CA GLN A 180 5.96 -12.71 -18.87
C GLN A 180 5.56 -12.77 -17.40
N ARG A 181 4.38 -12.24 -17.08
CA ARG A 181 3.83 -12.23 -15.74
C ARG A 181 2.36 -12.60 -15.77
N GLU A 182 1.93 -13.44 -14.86
CA GLU A 182 0.54 -13.75 -14.61
C GLU A 182 0.24 -13.47 -13.13
N LYS A 183 -0.85 -12.75 -12.87
CA LYS A 183 -1.35 -12.52 -11.51
C LYS A 183 -2.81 -12.91 -11.44
N ILE A 184 -3.12 -13.76 -10.45
CA ILE A 184 -4.45 -14.30 -10.21
C ILE A 184 -4.90 -13.87 -8.82
N ASN A 185 -6.14 -13.42 -8.70
CA ASN A 185 -6.83 -13.22 -7.43
C ASN A 185 -8.06 -14.09 -7.40
N ASN A 186 -8.08 -15.06 -6.48
CA ASN A 186 -9.22 -15.89 -6.18
C ASN A 186 -9.79 -15.45 -4.84
N TYR A 187 -11.04 -14.99 -4.83
CA TYR A 187 -11.70 -14.51 -3.63
C TYR A 187 -13.07 -15.16 -3.45
N GLN A 188 -13.35 -15.60 -2.24
CA GLN A 188 -14.65 -16.13 -1.86
C GLN A 188 -15.07 -15.58 -0.50
N PHE A 189 -16.27 -15.05 -0.44
CA PHE A 189 -16.95 -14.61 0.75
C PHE A 189 -18.09 -15.57 1.07
N CYS A 190 -18.13 -16.10 2.30
CA CYS A 190 -19.13 -17.03 2.75
C CYS A 190 -19.76 -16.50 4.04
N GLU A 191 -20.98 -16.01 3.98
CA GLU A 191 -21.73 -15.50 5.13
C GLU A 191 -22.78 -16.53 5.58
N TYR A 192 -22.93 -16.68 6.88
CA TYR A 192 -23.88 -17.60 7.52
C TYR A 192 -24.75 -16.86 8.52
N ASP A 193 -26.06 -16.97 8.37
CA ASP A 193 -27.04 -16.46 9.32
C ASP A 193 -26.94 -17.16 10.69
N MET A 194 -26.72 -16.41 11.75
CA MET A 194 -26.64 -16.97 13.11
C MET A 194 -27.97 -17.58 13.60
N PRO A 195 -27.95 -18.58 14.50
CA PRO A 195 -29.16 -19.21 15.05
C PRO A 195 -30.08 -18.20 15.75
N LYS A 196 -31.39 -18.35 15.56
CA LYS A 196 -32.38 -17.50 16.26
C LYS A 196 -32.37 -17.72 17.77
N GLY A 197 -32.37 -16.62 18.51
CA GLY A 197 -32.47 -16.65 19.99
C GLY A 197 -31.13 -16.79 20.68
N THR A 198 -30.02 -16.93 19.95
CA THR A 198 -28.68 -16.85 20.51
C THR A 198 -28.24 -15.38 20.67
N THR A 199 -27.47 -15.10 21.68
CA THR A 199 -26.85 -13.80 21.97
C THR A 199 -25.37 -13.97 22.22
N LEU A 200 -24.60 -12.89 22.24
CA LEU A 200 -23.17 -12.96 22.55
C LEU A 200 -22.89 -13.61 23.92
N ALA A 201 -23.83 -13.51 24.89
CA ALA A 201 -23.69 -14.14 26.19
C ALA A 201 -23.72 -15.68 26.15
N ASP A 202 -24.16 -16.29 25.05
CA ASP A 202 -24.15 -17.74 24.85
C ASP A 202 -22.79 -18.25 24.34
N TYR A 203 -21.82 -17.37 24.10
CA TYR A 203 -20.50 -17.66 23.54
C TYR A 203 -19.40 -17.11 24.44
N ASP A 204 -18.16 -17.51 24.16
CA ASP A 204 -17.01 -16.91 24.81
C ASP A 204 -16.78 -15.50 24.31
N TYR A 205 -16.78 -14.54 25.21
CA TYR A 205 -16.57 -13.13 24.89
C TYR A 205 -15.60 -12.48 25.90
N GLN A 206 -15.04 -11.35 25.48
CA GLN A 206 -14.18 -10.50 26.30
C GLN A 206 -14.71 -9.07 26.32
N THR A 207 -14.38 -8.31 27.35
CA THR A 207 -14.60 -6.87 27.35
C THR A 207 -13.38 -6.18 26.81
N ILE A 208 -13.55 -5.41 25.73
CA ILE A 208 -12.43 -4.72 25.05
C ILE A 208 -11.79 -3.67 25.99
N GLY A 209 -12.58 -3.06 26.87
CA GLY A 209 -12.10 -2.04 27.79
C GLY A 209 -12.13 -0.64 27.21
N LYS A 210 -11.18 0.18 27.60
CA LYS A 210 -11.14 1.59 27.20
C LYS A 210 -10.17 1.79 26.03
N TYR A 211 -10.66 2.41 24.97
CA TYR A 211 -9.86 2.87 23.85
C TYR A 211 -10.13 4.36 23.59
N LEU A 212 -9.09 5.17 23.51
CA LEU A 212 -9.16 6.64 23.49
C LEU A 212 -9.98 7.16 24.71
N ALA A 213 -11.00 7.98 24.44
CA ALA A 213 -11.91 8.51 25.46
C ALA A 213 -13.11 7.61 25.74
N ASN A 214 -13.30 6.52 24.98
CA ASN A 214 -14.49 5.70 24.98
C ASN A 214 -14.28 4.37 25.71
N THR A 215 -15.32 3.90 26.43
CA THR A 215 -15.35 2.56 26.98
C THR A 215 -16.05 1.65 25.97
N HIS A 216 -15.43 0.55 25.62
CA HIS A 216 -15.98 -0.46 24.73
C HIS A 216 -16.51 -1.66 25.55
N GLY A 217 -17.55 -2.31 25.05
CA GLY A 217 -18.20 -3.42 25.73
C GLY A 217 -17.71 -4.79 25.27
N PRO A 218 -18.60 -5.79 25.31
CA PRO A 218 -18.25 -7.16 24.99
C PRO A 218 -18.02 -7.36 23.50
N ALA A 219 -17.03 -8.23 23.15
CA ALA A 219 -16.79 -8.73 21.81
C ALA A 219 -16.42 -10.22 21.85
N PRO A 220 -16.65 -11.00 20.77
CA PRO A 220 -16.24 -12.39 20.71
C PRO A 220 -14.74 -12.56 20.97
N THR A 221 -14.32 -13.67 21.58
CA THR A 221 -12.88 -13.97 21.72
C THR A 221 -12.30 -14.49 20.42
N PHE A 222 -10.98 -14.37 20.26
CA PHE A 222 -10.23 -14.92 19.12
C PHE A 222 -10.57 -16.38 18.81
N GLU A 223 -10.55 -17.24 19.84
CA GLU A 223 -10.83 -18.67 19.72
C GLU A 223 -12.28 -18.93 19.27
N GLN A 224 -13.23 -18.12 19.75
CA GLN A 224 -14.64 -18.29 19.45
C GLN A 224 -14.94 -17.95 17.99
N VAL A 225 -14.34 -16.89 17.42
CA VAL A 225 -14.57 -16.46 16.04
C VAL A 225 -14.35 -17.59 15.06
N LYS A 226 -13.17 -18.20 15.05
CA LYS A 226 -12.82 -19.29 14.14
C LYS A 226 -13.61 -20.55 14.42
N SER A 227 -13.75 -20.94 15.70
CA SER A 227 -14.36 -22.23 16.07
C SER A 227 -15.85 -22.32 15.73
N ILE A 228 -16.59 -21.21 15.80
CA ILE A 228 -18.01 -21.19 15.43
C ILE A 228 -18.20 -21.57 13.97
N VAL A 229 -17.41 -21.00 13.06
CA VAL A 229 -17.52 -21.30 11.64
C VAL A 229 -17.04 -22.71 11.35
N THR A 230 -15.80 -23.04 11.71
CA THR A 230 -15.15 -24.30 11.32
C THR A 230 -15.82 -25.56 11.88
N ASN A 231 -16.45 -25.47 13.06
CA ASN A 231 -17.12 -26.62 13.69
C ASN A 231 -18.58 -26.80 13.26
N ASN A 232 -19.18 -25.81 12.61
CA ASN A 232 -20.63 -25.82 12.35
C ASN A 232 -21.00 -25.77 10.86
N THR A 233 -20.05 -25.52 9.97
CA THR A 233 -20.26 -25.61 8.52
C THR A 233 -20.16 -27.04 8.04
N SER A 234 -21.02 -27.44 7.09
CA SER A 234 -20.98 -28.76 6.45
C SER A 234 -21.77 -28.77 5.14
N GLY A 235 -21.40 -29.66 4.22
CA GLY A 235 -21.97 -29.67 2.88
C GLY A 235 -21.31 -28.60 1.99
N THR A 236 -21.93 -28.29 0.85
CA THR A 236 -21.43 -27.32 -0.13
C THR A 236 -22.60 -26.54 -0.70
N VAL A 237 -22.44 -25.24 -0.82
CA VAL A 237 -23.30 -24.33 -1.60
C VAL A 237 -22.52 -23.93 -2.84
N THR A 238 -23.14 -24.01 -4.02
CA THR A 238 -22.52 -23.65 -5.30
C THR A 238 -23.13 -22.35 -5.79
N PHE A 239 -22.30 -21.40 -6.14
CA PHE A 239 -22.67 -20.10 -6.70
C PHE A 239 -23.03 -20.18 -8.18
N SER A 240 -23.59 -19.12 -8.71
CA SER A 240 -24.04 -19.07 -10.11
C SER A 240 -22.89 -19.16 -11.13
N ASP A 241 -21.67 -18.80 -10.74
CA ASP A 241 -20.44 -18.96 -11.55
C ASP A 241 -19.76 -20.33 -11.40
N GLY A 242 -20.28 -21.18 -10.52
CA GLY A 242 -19.75 -22.53 -10.23
C GLY A 242 -18.75 -22.59 -9.07
N THR A 243 -18.35 -21.46 -8.48
CA THR A 243 -17.54 -21.45 -7.25
C THR A 243 -18.35 -21.93 -6.05
N THR A 244 -17.71 -22.22 -4.91
CA THR A 244 -18.42 -22.91 -3.81
C THR A 244 -18.01 -22.41 -2.44
N CYS A 245 -18.99 -22.28 -1.54
CA CYS A 245 -18.78 -22.12 -0.10
C CYS A 245 -19.07 -23.42 0.67
N PRO A 246 -18.48 -23.62 1.85
CA PRO A 246 -18.98 -24.58 2.82
C PRO A 246 -20.44 -24.27 3.14
N GLY A 247 -21.29 -25.30 3.20
CA GLY A 247 -22.70 -25.10 3.48
C GLY A 247 -22.96 -24.76 4.97
N PRO A 248 -24.14 -24.19 5.30
CA PRO A 248 -24.48 -23.73 6.66
C PRO A 248 -24.66 -24.86 7.68
N GLY A 249 -24.59 -26.12 7.26
CA GLY A 249 -24.78 -27.26 8.15
C GLY A 249 -26.18 -27.30 8.78
N THR A 250 -26.24 -27.70 10.05
CA THR A 250 -27.50 -27.74 10.83
C THR A 250 -27.53 -26.66 11.91
N TYR A 251 -26.46 -25.92 12.10
CA TYR A 251 -26.32 -24.90 13.14
C TYR A 251 -26.77 -23.53 12.66
N PHE A 252 -26.30 -23.08 11.51
CA PHE A 252 -26.70 -21.83 10.91
C PHE A 252 -28.09 -21.92 10.28
N ARG A 253 -28.79 -20.78 10.19
CA ARG A 253 -30.14 -20.75 9.59
C ARG A 253 -30.12 -20.87 8.06
N GLY A 254 -29.05 -20.42 7.43
CA GLY A 254 -28.86 -20.37 5.99
C GLY A 254 -27.59 -19.60 5.65
N MET A 255 -27.41 -19.35 4.37
CA MET A 255 -26.45 -18.38 3.85
C MET A 255 -26.98 -16.96 4.07
N GLY A 256 -26.09 -15.96 4.08
CA GLY A 256 -26.42 -14.56 4.35
C GLY A 256 -27.14 -13.86 3.21
N GLY A 257 -26.67 -14.06 1.98
CA GLY A 257 -27.27 -13.53 0.75
C GLY A 257 -26.35 -12.67 -0.12
N ASP A 258 -25.26 -12.13 0.44
CA ASP A 258 -24.35 -11.20 -0.27
C ASP A 258 -23.11 -11.92 -0.84
N GLU A 259 -23.03 -13.25 -0.75
CA GLU A 259 -21.84 -14.04 -1.05
C GLU A 259 -21.40 -13.93 -2.51
N GLU A 260 -22.35 -13.98 -3.46
CA GLU A 260 -22.05 -13.92 -4.89
C GLU A 260 -21.64 -12.52 -5.32
N GLU A 261 -22.26 -11.48 -4.75
CA GLU A 261 -21.95 -10.08 -5.02
C GLU A 261 -20.53 -9.72 -4.60
N GLU A 262 -20.12 -10.18 -3.42
CA GLU A 262 -18.78 -9.95 -2.90
C GLU A 262 -17.72 -10.81 -3.59
N SER A 263 -18.05 -12.07 -3.93
CA SER A 263 -17.08 -13.04 -4.44
C SER A 263 -16.84 -12.90 -5.93
N ILE A 264 -17.89 -12.94 -6.74
CA ILE A 264 -17.78 -13.13 -8.19
C ILE A 264 -16.98 -12.02 -8.88
N PRO A 265 -17.23 -10.73 -8.65
CA PRO A 265 -16.48 -9.66 -9.32
C PRO A 265 -15.07 -9.45 -8.74
N ALA A 266 -14.76 -10.07 -7.59
CA ALA A 266 -13.45 -10.01 -6.97
C ALA A 266 -12.43 -11.00 -7.59
N ASP A 267 -12.92 -12.00 -8.34
CA ASP A 267 -12.07 -12.93 -9.09
C ASP A 267 -11.55 -12.30 -10.39
N TRP A 268 -10.24 -12.28 -10.56
CA TRP A 268 -9.62 -11.75 -11.77
C TRP A 268 -8.27 -12.39 -12.05
N THR A 269 -7.87 -12.34 -13.33
CA THR A 269 -6.53 -12.72 -13.80
C THR A 269 -6.00 -11.60 -14.69
N THR A 270 -4.72 -11.27 -14.55
CA THR A 270 -4.01 -10.36 -15.44
C THR A 270 -2.75 -11.06 -15.95
N GLU A 271 -2.63 -11.13 -17.28
CA GLU A 271 -1.44 -11.60 -17.98
C GLU A 271 -0.73 -10.41 -18.60
N GLU A 272 0.58 -10.29 -18.42
CA GLU A 272 1.40 -9.19 -18.96
C GLU A 272 2.66 -9.73 -19.63
N ASP A 273 2.84 -9.40 -20.90
CA ASP A 273 4.05 -9.67 -21.68
C ASP A 273 4.79 -8.36 -22.00
N ILE A 274 6.08 -8.29 -21.65
CA ILE A 274 6.90 -7.10 -21.91
C ILE A 274 8.18 -7.48 -22.65
N LEU A 275 8.31 -6.93 -23.85
CA LEU A 275 9.56 -6.97 -24.61
C LEU A 275 10.26 -5.62 -24.52
N ALA A 276 11.51 -5.62 -24.09
CA ALA A 276 12.28 -4.40 -23.91
C ALA A 276 13.64 -4.47 -24.62
N LEU A 277 14.00 -3.38 -25.28
CA LEU A 277 15.31 -3.18 -25.92
C LEU A 277 15.90 -1.87 -25.43
N TYR A 278 17.21 -1.83 -25.11
CA TYR A 278 17.88 -0.59 -24.72
C TYR A 278 19.26 -0.42 -25.34
N PHE A 279 19.67 0.84 -25.45
CA PHE A 279 20.99 1.28 -25.83
C PHE A 279 21.44 2.35 -24.86
N MET A 280 22.65 2.21 -24.29
CA MET A 280 23.22 3.14 -23.32
C MET A 280 24.69 3.36 -23.60
N GLY A 281 25.16 4.59 -23.47
CA GLY A 281 26.55 4.97 -23.53
C GLY A 281 27.01 5.60 -22.22
N THR A 282 28.20 5.22 -21.74
CA THR A 282 28.90 5.89 -20.65
C THR A 282 30.21 6.44 -21.17
N THR A 283 30.35 7.77 -21.16
CA THR A 283 31.56 8.47 -21.63
C THR A 283 32.18 9.22 -20.48
N LEU A 284 33.48 9.02 -20.29
CA LEU A 284 34.27 9.73 -19.28
C LEU A 284 35.05 10.85 -19.97
N TYR A 285 34.90 12.07 -19.45
CA TYR A 285 35.72 13.22 -19.78
C TYR A 285 36.56 13.60 -18.56
N GLU A 286 37.51 14.52 -18.70
CA GLU A 286 38.43 14.88 -17.63
C GLU A 286 37.73 15.21 -16.30
N ASN A 287 36.63 15.99 -16.36
CA ASN A 287 35.88 16.44 -15.18
C ASN A 287 34.41 16.02 -15.21
N SER A 288 34.00 15.12 -16.11
CA SER A 288 32.59 14.73 -16.16
C SER A 288 32.38 13.29 -16.63
N THR A 289 31.31 12.70 -16.11
CA THR A 289 30.79 11.41 -16.55
C THR A 289 29.40 11.60 -17.14
N TRP A 290 29.23 11.16 -18.37
CA TRP A 290 27.98 11.24 -19.10
C TRP A 290 27.40 9.84 -19.28
N VAL A 291 26.19 9.61 -18.79
CA VAL A 291 25.44 8.38 -19.04
C VAL A 291 24.18 8.77 -19.80
N TYR A 292 24.03 8.25 -20.99
CA TYR A 292 22.90 8.57 -21.87
C TYR A 292 22.39 7.33 -22.58
N GLY A 293 21.09 7.28 -22.81
CA GLY A 293 20.51 6.12 -23.45
C GLY A 293 19.04 6.26 -23.76
N ILE A 294 18.51 5.20 -24.30
CA ILE A 294 17.09 5.05 -24.58
C ILE A 294 16.69 3.58 -24.41
N ARG A 295 15.54 3.38 -23.76
CA ARG A 295 14.90 2.07 -23.64
C ARG A 295 13.55 2.13 -24.33
N PHE A 296 13.23 1.08 -25.10
CA PHE A 296 11.93 0.87 -25.71
C PHE A 296 11.28 -0.33 -25.03
N GLU A 297 10.03 -0.19 -24.67
CA GLU A 297 9.21 -1.28 -24.14
C GLU A 297 7.96 -1.41 -24.99
N ASP A 298 7.64 -2.65 -25.32
CA ASP A 298 6.38 -3.08 -25.93
C ASP A 298 5.67 -3.94 -24.90
N THR A 299 4.46 -3.55 -24.51
CA THR A 299 3.69 -4.20 -23.45
C THR A 299 2.36 -4.66 -24.02
N GLU A 300 2.04 -5.91 -23.83
CA GLU A 300 0.74 -6.52 -24.10
C GLU A 300 0.16 -7.01 -22.79
N THR A 301 -1.09 -6.62 -22.48
CA THR A 301 -1.76 -7.02 -21.24
C THR A 301 -3.14 -7.55 -21.54
N THR A 302 -3.49 -8.70 -20.95
CA THR A 302 -4.82 -9.29 -20.99
C THR A 302 -5.42 -9.29 -19.58
N TYR A 303 -6.58 -8.68 -19.44
CA TYR A 303 -7.36 -8.62 -18.20
C TYR A 303 -8.57 -9.53 -18.32
N LYS A 304 -8.71 -10.47 -17.38
CA LYS A 304 -9.86 -11.38 -17.28
C LYS A 304 -10.56 -11.16 -15.95
N GLY A 305 -11.88 -11.23 -15.93
CA GLY A 305 -12.68 -11.07 -14.72
C GLY A 305 -14.14 -11.41 -14.96
N LYS A 306 -14.94 -11.32 -13.91
CA LYS A 306 -16.35 -11.70 -13.91
C LYS A 306 -17.23 -10.50 -13.63
N ASN A 307 -18.41 -10.44 -14.29
CA ASN A 307 -19.43 -9.44 -13.99
C ASN A 307 -20.58 -10.07 -13.20
N TRP A 308 -21.15 -9.28 -12.31
CA TRP A 308 -22.28 -9.68 -11.48
C TRP A 308 -23.37 -8.59 -11.45
N ASN A 309 -24.64 -9.04 -11.48
CA ASN A 309 -25.84 -8.23 -11.23
C ASN A 309 -26.94 -9.18 -10.78
N ASP A 310 -27.17 -9.30 -9.47
CA ASP A 310 -28.05 -10.29 -8.83
C ASP A 310 -27.78 -11.76 -9.24
N THR A 311 -26.89 -11.96 -10.22
CA THR A 311 -26.41 -13.25 -10.70
C THR A 311 -25.15 -13.07 -11.53
N TYR A 312 -24.39 -14.14 -11.75
CA TYR A 312 -23.24 -14.13 -12.65
C TYR A 312 -23.65 -13.83 -14.09
N LEU A 313 -23.09 -12.79 -14.68
CA LEU A 313 -23.38 -12.34 -16.05
C LEU A 313 -22.43 -12.93 -17.11
N GLY A 314 -21.33 -13.54 -16.70
CA GLY A 314 -20.33 -14.12 -17.60
C GLY A 314 -18.93 -13.52 -17.40
N ASP A 315 -17.96 -14.17 -18.05
CA ASP A 315 -16.57 -13.71 -18.07
C ASP A 315 -16.38 -12.54 -19.02
N ASN A 316 -15.46 -11.67 -18.67
CA ASN A 316 -14.96 -10.59 -19.51
C ASN A 316 -13.48 -10.76 -19.75
N GLU A 317 -13.06 -10.39 -20.98
CA GLU A 317 -11.67 -10.31 -21.37
C GLU A 317 -11.42 -9.00 -22.11
N PHE A 318 -10.36 -8.30 -21.74
CA PHE A 318 -9.93 -7.04 -22.36
C PHE A 318 -8.43 -7.14 -22.64
N GLU A 319 -8.03 -6.63 -23.80
CA GLU A 319 -6.62 -6.50 -24.19
C GLU A 319 -6.24 -5.01 -24.22
N ASN A 320 -5.06 -4.68 -23.68
CA ASN A 320 -4.47 -3.35 -23.77
C ASN A 320 -3.01 -3.47 -24.19
N ASN A 321 -2.62 -2.74 -25.24
CA ASN A 321 -1.30 -2.81 -25.83
C ASN A 321 -0.74 -1.41 -25.99
N TYR A 322 0.50 -1.21 -25.57
CA TYR A 322 1.18 0.07 -25.74
C TYR A 322 2.69 -0.06 -25.85
N THR A 323 3.30 0.91 -26.50
CA THR A 323 4.74 1.05 -26.59
C THR A 323 5.21 2.29 -25.84
N PHE A 324 6.37 2.22 -25.22
CA PHE A 324 6.95 3.34 -24.48
C PHE A 324 8.42 3.50 -24.79
N ALA A 325 8.84 4.77 -25.00
CA ALA A 325 10.24 5.14 -25.16
C ALA A 325 10.69 5.94 -23.94
N ALA A 326 11.73 5.46 -23.26
CA ALA A 326 12.35 6.03 -22.08
C ALA A 326 13.76 6.55 -22.39
N PRO A 327 13.93 7.72 -22.99
CA PRO A 327 15.23 8.37 -23.08
C PRO A 327 15.72 8.79 -21.70
N SER A 328 17.04 8.75 -21.48
CA SER A 328 17.67 9.24 -20.26
C SER A 328 19.02 9.90 -20.55
N LEU A 329 19.31 10.94 -19.79
CA LEU A 329 20.61 11.63 -19.77
C LEU A 329 20.96 11.95 -18.32
N ASN A 330 22.10 11.46 -17.86
CA ASN A 330 22.65 11.78 -16.55
C ASN A 330 24.09 12.31 -16.73
N ILE A 331 24.37 13.43 -16.12
CA ILE A 331 25.69 14.07 -16.16
C ILE A 331 26.16 14.28 -14.73
N LYS A 332 27.32 13.75 -14.40
CA LYS A 332 28.09 14.12 -13.22
C LYS A 332 29.21 15.05 -13.66
N TYR A 333 29.33 16.19 -13.03
CA TYR A 333 30.41 17.17 -13.29
C TYR A 333 31.16 17.45 -11.99
N ASP A 334 32.44 17.10 -11.95
CA ASP A 334 33.33 17.39 -10.84
C ASP A 334 33.86 18.83 -10.98
N ILE A 335 33.26 19.77 -10.21
CA ILE A 335 33.65 21.18 -10.20
C ILE A 335 35.03 21.32 -9.57
N SER A 336 35.27 20.55 -8.51
CA SER A 336 36.54 20.37 -7.82
C SER A 336 36.59 18.98 -7.18
N ASP A 337 37.68 18.66 -6.47
CA ASP A 337 37.77 17.38 -5.72
C ASP A 337 36.67 17.25 -4.66
N ASP A 338 36.15 18.38 -4.16
CA ASP A 338 35.19 18.43 -3.06
C ASP A 338 33.76 18.82 -3.52
N MET A 339 33.55 19.18 -4.79
CA MET A 339 32.26 19.71 -5.27
C MET A 339 31.80 18.99 -6.53
N VAL A 340 30.57 18.50 -6.51
CA VAL A 340 29.94 17.77 -7.63
C VAL A 340 28.64 18.44 -8.01
N LEU A 341 28.42 18.64 -9.30
CA LEU A 341 27.12 19.00 -9.88
C LEU A 341 26.58 17.84 -10.66
N ARG A 342 25.29 17.52 -10.46
CA ARG A 342 24.61 16.49 -11.25
C ARG A 342 23.42 17.08 -11.98
N PHE A 343 23.21 16.58 -13.17
CA PHE A 343 22.02 16.83 -13.98
C PHE A 343 21.42 15.50 -14.41
N GLY A 344 20.10 15.37 -14.27
CA GLY A 344 19.32 14.24 -14.75
C GLY A 344 18.14 14.71 -15.60
N ALA A 345 17.89 14.04 -16.72
CA ALA A 345 16.68 14.22 -17.51
C ALA A 345 16.26 12.88 -18.08
N PHE A 346 15.02 12.42 -17.78
CA PHE A 346 14.57 11.10 -18.21
C PHE A 346 13.05 11.01 -18.28
N ARG A 347 12.57 10.06 -19.07
CA ARG A 347 11.17 9.63 -19.04
C ARG A 347 11.02 8.30 -18.32
N SER A 348 9.95 8.16 -17.56
CA SER A 348 9.57 6.94 -16.82
C SER A 348 8.11 6.61 -17.03
N LEU A 349 7.73 5.40 -16.67
CA LEU A 349 6.41 4.82 -16.84
C LEU A 349 6.03 4.05 -15.59
N VAL A 350 4.78 4.19 -15.15
CA VAL A 350 4.13 3.35 -14.13
C VAL A 350 2.91 2.72 -14.77
N ARG A 351 2.83 1.39 -14.75
CA ARG A 351 1.70 0.65 -15.29
C ARG A 351 0.51 0.73 -14.34
N PRO A 352 -0.75 0.63 -14.85
CA PRO A 352 -1.92 0.50 -14.00
C PRO A 352 -1.76 -0.65 -13.00
N GLY A 353 -2.20 -0.43 -11.77
CA GLY A 353 -2.26 -1.47 -10.76
C GLY A 353 -3.25 -2.57 -11.14
N PHE A 354 -3.03 -3.80 -10.72
CA PHE A 354 -3.90 -4.92 -11.09
C PHE A 354 -5.34 -4.75 -10.58
N LYS A 355 -5.52 -4.16 -9.39
CA LYS A 355 -6.86 -3.80 -8.87
C LYS A 355 -7.50 -2.70 -9.72
N GLU A 356 -6.72 -1.71 -10.13
CA GLU A 356 -7.17 -0.55 -10.90
C GLU A 356 -7.68 -0.96 -12.28
N SER A 357 -7.02 -1.95 -12.92
CA SER A 357 -7.29 -2.41 -14.28
C SER A 357 -8.08 -3.72 -14.37
N ARG A 358 -8.53 -4.29 -13.24
CA ARG A 358 -9.27 -5.57 -13.24
C ARG A 358 -10.50 -5.53 -14.16
N ALA A 359 -10.81 -6.65 -14.80
CA ALA A 359 -11.95 -6.77 -15.71
C ALA A 359 -13.29 -7.04 -14.99
N GLY A 360 -13.28 -7.49 -13.72
CA GLY A 360 -14.48 -7.75 -12.92
C GLY A 360 -15.23 -6.47 -12.55
N ALA A 361 -16.56 -6.53 -12.51
CA ALA A 361 -17.40 -5.41 -12.08
C ALA A 361 -18.75 -5.87 -11.52
N ILE A 362 -19.27 -5.08 -10.59
CA ILE A 362 -20.66 -5.08 -10.15
C ILE A 362 -21.42 -4.14 -11.08
N ILE A 363 -22.50 -4.63 -11.69
CA ILE A 363 -23.31 -3.88 -12.66
C ILE A 363 -24.74 -3.87 -12.14
N ASN A 364 -25.26 -2.69 -11.79
CA ASN A 364 -26.66 -2.49 -11.47
C ASN A 364 -27.38 -1.95 -12.73
N VAL A 365 -28.09 -2.85 -13.42
CA VAL A 365 -28.78 -2.49 -14.67
C VAL A 365 -30.02 -1.61 -14.41
N ASP A 366 -30.67 -1.78 -13.27
CA ASP A 366 -31.89 -1.06 -12.93
C ASP A 366 -31.63 0.43 -12.63
N ASP A 367 -30.52 0.72 -11.96
CA ASP A 367 -30.07 2.06 -11.62
C ASP A 367 -29.04 2.62 -12.63
N ASN A 368 -28.63 1.82 -13.62
CA ASN A 368 -27.62 2.14 -14.62
C ASN A 368 -26.25 2.54 -13.98
N GLU A 369 -25.79 1.73 -13.00
CA GLU A 369 -24.55 1.96 -12.26
C GLU A 369 -23.53 0.84 -12.49
N ILE A 370 -22.23 1.18 -12.39
CA ILE A 370 -21.13 0.23 -12.46
C ILE A 370 -20.07 0.53 -11.38
N GLU A 371 -19.61 -0.51 -10.69
CA GLU A 371 -18.46 -0.47 -9.81
C GLU A 371 -17.41 -1.49 -10.24
N GLY A 372 -16.17 -1.07 -10.44
CA GLY A 372 -15.11 -1.99 -10.81
C GLY A 372 -13.84 -1.34 -11.33
N GLY A 373 -12.87 -2.17 -11.74
CA GLY A 373 -11.65 -1.71 -12.38
C GLY A 373 -11.89 -1.21 -13.81
N ASN A 374 -10.93 -0.46 -14.34
CA ASN A 374 -10.95 0.06 -15.70
C ASN A 374 -9.82 -0.53 -16.55
N PRO A 375 -10.08 -1.56 -17.35
CA PRO A 375 -9.05 -2.19 -18.19
C PRO A 375 -8.54 -1.31 -19.35
N ASN A 376 -9.14 -0.14 -19.57
CA ASN A 376 -8.75 0.81 -20.61
C ASN A 376 -7.80 1.91 -20.10
N LEU A 377 -7.26 1.78 -18.87
CA LEU A 377 -6.32 2.75 -18.33
C LEU A 377 -5.03 2.79 -19.14
N ASP A 378 -4.62 4.00 -19.50
CA ASP A 378 -3.27 4.27 -19.98
C ASP A 378 -2.26 4.21 -18.83
N PRO A 379 -1.01 3.78 -19.07
CA PRO A 379 0.03 3.87 -18.06
C PRO A 379 0.39 5.33 -17.75
N THR A 380 0.59 5.65 -16.48
CA THR A 380 1.11 6.95 -16.05
C THR A 380 2.52 7.16 -16.59
N LYS A 381 2.79 8.28 -17.25
CA LYS A 381 4.08 8.64 -17.85
C LYS A 381 4.63 9.87 -17.17
N ALA A 382 5.92 9.90 -16.88
CA ALA A 382 6.57 11.08 -16.30
C ALA A 382 7.79 11.51 -17.11
N THR A 383 7.92 12.83 -17.29
CA THR A 383 9.14 13.48 -17.77
C THR A 383 9.76 14.19 -16.59
N ASN A 384 11.00 13.82 -16.25
CA ASN A 384 11.72 14.27 -15.06
C ASN A 384 12.94 15.09 -15.44
N ILE A 385 13.21 16.16 -14.69
CA ILE A 385 14.42 16.98 -14.77
C ILE A 385 14.89 17.25 -13.34
N ASP A 386 16.15 16.90 -13.05
CA ASP A 386 16.77 17.03 -11.74
C ASP A 386 18.11 17.74 -11.86
N ILE A 387 18.41 18.64 -10.93
CA ILE A 387 19.73 19.25 -10.77
C ILE A 387 20.09 19.18 -9.30
N SER A 388 21.26 18.62 -8.98
CA SER A 388 21.75 18.56 -7.60
C SER A 388 23.21 19.00 -7.49
N PHE A 389 23.51 19.63 -6.38
CA PHE A 389 24.84 20.07 -5.98
C PHE A 389 25.24 19.37 -4.69
N GLU A 390 26.45 18.83 -4.66
CA GLU A 390 27.06 18.15 -3.53
C GLU A 390 28.36 18.86 -3.14
N TYR A 391 28.56 19.11 -1.85
CA TYR A 391 29.78 19.69 -1.31
C TYR A 391 30.28 18.89 -0.10
N TYR A 392 31.44 18.25 -0.27
CA TYR A 392 32.18 17.52 0.73
C TYR A 392 33.15 18.48 1.41
N ILE A 393 32.70 19.18 2.46
CA ILE A 393 33.43 20.25 3.13
C ILE A 393 34.72 19.72 3.76
N ASP A 394 34.62 18.54 4.36
CA ASP A 394 35.71 17.74 4.90
C ASP A 394 35.31 16.25 4.92
N GLU A 395 36.18 15.39 5.50
CA GLU A 395 35.92 13.92 5.57
C GLU A 395 34.65 13.56 6.34
N ASN A 396 34.14 14.45 7.21
CA ASN A 396 33.03 14.22 8.11
C ASN A 396 31.81 15.09 7.79
N THR A 397 31.95 16.08 6.87
CA THR A 397 30.90 17.08 6.63
C THR A 397 30.48 17.10 5.17
N PHE A 398 29.19 16.84 4.94
CA PHE A 398 28.53 16.83 3.63
C PHE A 398 27.36 17.82 3.61
N LEU A 399 27.23 18.52 2.49
CA LEU A 399 26.08 19.38 2.17
C LEU A 399 25.60 19.05 0.76
N GLY A 400 24.30 18.76 0.63
CA GLY A 400 23.61 18.51 -0.62
C GLY A 400 22.43 19.47 -0.81
N ALA A 401 22.20 19.92 -2.04
CA ALA A 401 21.01 20.68 -2.42
C ALA A 401 20.56 20.25 -3.81
N GLY A 402 19.27 20.10 -4.02
CA GLY A 402 18.69 19.71 -5.30
C GLY A 402 17.41 20.45 -5.62
N VAL A 403 17.09 20.54 -6.90
CA VAL A 403 15.81 20.99 -7.43
C VAL A 403 15.33 20.00 -8.46
N PHE A 404 14.02 19.74 -8.50
CA PHE A 404 13.44 18.81 -9.44
C PHE A 404 12.12 19.33 -10.02
N TYR A 405 11.81 18.86 -11.22
CA TYR A 405 10.53 19.07 -11.88
C TYR A 405 10.09 17.78 -12.55
N LYS A 406 8.82 17.39 -12.35
CA LYS A 406 8.18 16.23 -12.96
C LYS A 406 6.90 16.69 -13.64
N LYS A 407 6.80 16.45 -14.95
CA LYS A 407 5.52 16.50 -15.66
C LYS A 407 4.98 15.09 -15.73
N ILE A 408 3.77 14.88 -15.24
CA ILE A 408 3.10 13.57 -15.18
C ILE A 408 1.88 13.63 -16.09
N GLU A 409 1.77 12.65 -16.96
CA GLU A 409 0.67 12.45 -17.91
C GLU A 409 -0.05 11.16 -17.54
N ASP A 410 -1.37 11.13 -17.69
CA ASP A 410 -2.20 9.95 -17.47
C ASP A 410 -2.12 9.42 -16.01
N ALA A 411 -2.03 10.29 -14.99
CA ALA A 411 -2.04 9.86 -13.59
C ALA A 411 -3.36 9.12 -13.27
N ILE A 412 -3.28 7.96 -12.63
CA ILE A 412 -4.45 7.14 -12.33
C ILE A 412 -5.04 7.57 -10.99
N VAL A 413 -6.33 7.89 -10.98
CA VAL A 413 -7.09 8.29 -9.79
C VAL A 413 -8.37 7.48 -9.66
N GLU A 414 -8.74 7.15 -8.43
CA GLU A 414 -10.03 6.54 -8.12
C GLU A 414 -11.08 7.64 -8.00
N VAL A 415 -12.21 7.48 -8.66
CA VAL A 415 -13.28 8.49 -8.72
C VAL A 415 -14.66 7.86 -8.75
N GLU A 416 -15.62 8.60 -8.22
CA GLU A 416 -17.03 8.43 -8.53
C GLU A 416 -17.39 9.40 -9.66
N SER A 417 -17.81 8.89 -10.82
CA SER A 417 -18.12 9.68 -12.02
C SER A 417 -19.59 9.53 -12.43
N GLN A 418 -20.17 10.58 -13.06
CA GLN A 418 -21.53 10.58 -13.59
C GLN A 418 -21.50 10.67 -15.11
N ASP A 419 -22.55 10.12 -15.79
CA ASP A 419 -22.65 10.06 -17.25
C ASP A 419 -21.36 9.48 -17.91
N PHE A 420 -20.74 8.49 -17.25
CA PHE A 420 -19.41 8.01 -17.59
C PHE A 420 -19.43 6.88 -18.62
N SER A 421 -18.65 7.04 -19.70
CA SER A 421 -18.52 6.01 -20.74
C SER A 421 -17.49 4.96 -20.34
N MET A 422 -17.94 3.76 -19.99
CA MET A 422 -17.10 2.65 -19.61
C MET A 422 -17.63 1.34 -20.20
N ARG A 423 -16.73 0.47 -20.69
CA ARG A 423 -17.07 -0.86 -21.26
C ARG A 423 -18.13 -0.83 -22.36
N GLY A 424 -18.13 0.25 -23.18
CA GLY A 424 -19.05 0.41 -24.32
C GLY A 424 -20.46 0.88 -23.97
N SER A 425 -20.72 1.23 -22.72
CA SER A 425 -21.97 1.80 -22.24
C SER A 425 -21.73 3.15 -21.56
N ILE A 426 -22.78 3.96 -21.44
CA ILE A 426 -22.77 5.18 -20.61
C ILE A 426 -23.54 4.85 -19.34
N TRP A 427 -22.90 5.08 -18.20
CA TRP A 427 -23.42 4.80 -16.87
C TRP A 427 -23.82 6.10 -16.18
N ASP A 428 -24.99 6.11 -15.53
CA ASP A 428 -25.45 7.26 -14.74
C ASP A 428 -24.54 7.49 -13.53
N LYS A 429 -23.96 6.41 -13.00
CA LYS A 429 -22.92 6.44 -11.97
C LYS A 429 -21.86 5.35 -12.23
N ALA A 430 -20.59 5.72 -12.11
CA ALA A 430 -19.47 4.79 -12.17
C ALA A 430 -18.50 5.04 -11.01
N GLU A 431 -18.24 4.01 -10.21
CA GLU A 431 -17.15 4.00 -9.22
C GLU A 431 -15.99 3.20 -9.81
N THR A 432 -14.95 3.90 -10.23
CA THR A 432 -13.88 3.30 -11.04
C THR A 432 -12.60 4.13 -10.99
N TYR A 433 -11.62 3.73 -11.79
CA TYR A 433 -10.34 4.41 -11.97
C TYR A 433 -10.30 5.10 -13.33
N ILE A 434 -9.76 6.30 -13.38
CA ILE A 434 -9.59 7.08 -14.61
C ILE A 434 -8.17 7.63 -14.71
N ASN A 435 -7.76 7.96 -15.93
CA ASN A 435 -6.57 8.75 -16.12
C ASN A 435 -6.93 10.24 -15.91
N ALA A 436 -6.26 10.89 -14.99
CA ALA A 436 -6.36 12.34 -14.80
C ALA A 436 -5.72 13.08 -15.98
N ASP A 437 -6.06 14.36 -16.12
CA ASP A 437 -5.43 15.25 -17.07
C ASP A 437 -3.94 15.54 -16.67
N ASP A 438 -3.39 16.68 -17.08
CA ASP A 438 -2.02 17.05 -16.77
C ASP A 438 -1.78 17.16 -15.25
N SER A 439 -0.66 16.60 -14.80
CA SER A 439 -0.17 16.70 -13.42
C SER A 439 1.27 17.16 -13.40
N SER A 440 1.68 17.86 -12.35
CA SER A 440 3.08 18.25 -12.19
C SER A 440 3.50 18.23 -10.73
N ILE A 441 4.78 17.94 -10.49
CA ILE A 441 5.41 18.06 -9.18
C ILE A 441 6.73 18.83 -9.36
N ASN A 442 6.92 19.86 -8.57
CA ASN A 442 8.18 20.59 -8.53
C ASN A 442 8.65 20.74 -7.09
N GLY A 443 9.96 20.80 -6.88
CA GLY A 443 10.43 20.90 -5.51
C GLY A 443 11.93 21.11 -5.36
N LEU A 444 12.32 21.14 -4.10
CA LEU A 444 13.71 21.28 -3.68
C LEU A 444 14.02 20.31 -2.55
N GLU A 445 15.27 19.90 -2.49
CA GLU A 445 15.81 18.99 -1.48
C GLU A 445 17.07 19.62 -0.87
N PHE A 446 17.24 19.42 0.42
CA PHE A 446 18.42 19.84 1.16
C PHE A 446 18.86 18.72 2.10
N SER A 447 20.18 18.46 2.16
CA SER A 447 20.79 17.48 3.04
C SER A 447 22.04 18.08 3.69
N TYR A 448 22.16 17.89 4.99
CA TYR A 448 23.37 18.25 5.74
C TYR A 448 23.73 17.14 6.72
N GLN A 449 24.98 16.73 6.71
CA GLN A 449 25.52 15.77 7.65
C GLN A 449 26.88 16.24 8.14
N THR A 450 27.13 16.14 9.46
CA THR A 450 28.46 16.38 10.03
C THR A 450 28.69 15.53 11.27
N ALA A 451 29.93 15.11 11.47
CA ALA A 451 30.41 14.52 12.70
C ALA A 451 31.52 15.40 13.28
N PHE A 452 31.30 15.87 14.51
CA PHE A 452 32.23 16.75 15.20
C PHE A 452 33.30 15.95 15.97
N ASP A 453 34.49 16.53 16.15
CA ASP A 453 35.62 15.88 16.87
C ASP A 453 35.28 15.48 18.33
N ASN A 454 34.27 16.08 18.92
CA ASN A 454 33.79 15.78 20.26
C ASN A 454 32.73 14.68 20.33
N GLY A 455 32.55 13.92 19.24
CA GLY A 455 31.65 12.78 19.13
C GLY A 455 30.20 13.12 18.80
N PHE A 456 29.80 14.39 18.73
CA PHE A 456 28.46 14.75 18.28
C PHE A 456 28.30 14.57 16.77
N ILE A 457 27.10 14.13 16.37
CA ILE A 457 26.71 13.92 14.97
C ILE A 457 25.39 14.66 14.73
N LEU A 458 25.31 15.37 13.60
CA LEU A 458 24.09 16.02 13.15
C LEU A 458 23.79 15.57 11.73
N VAL A 459 22.56 15.06 11.51
CA VAL A 459 22.02 14.76 10.18
C VAL A 459 20.69 15.49 10.05
N ALA A 460 20.52 16.25 8.96
CA ALA A 460 19.30 16.98 8.66
C ALA A 460 18.96 16.85 7.18
N ASN A 461 17.70 16.56 6.88
CA ASN A 461 17.17 16.53 5.52
C ASN A 461 15.87 17.32 5.49
N TYR A 462 15.62 18.00 4.39
CA TYR A 462 14.39 18.72 4.13
C TYR A 462 14.02 18.58 2.65
N THR A 463 12.75 18.26 2.38
CA THR A 463 12.18 18.22 1.04
C THR A 463 10.92 19.08 1.03
N TYR A 464 10.84 19.96 0.04
CA TYR A 464 9.64 20.67 -0.37
C TYR A 464 9.21 20.14 -1.74
N ALA A 465 7.95 19.70 -1.89
CA ALA A 465 7.42 19.18 -3.14
C ALA A 465 5.98 19.68 -3.33
N ASP A 466 5.78 20.56 -4.28
CA ASP A 466 4.47 21.12 -4.65
C ASP A 466 3.95 20.36 -5.87
N GLY A 467 2.88 19.60 -5.68
CA GLY A 467 2.27 18.73 -6.67
C GLY A 467 0.80 19.06 -6.91
N GLU A 468 0.42 19.18 -8.18
CA GLU A 468 -0.97 19.44 -8.61
C GLU A 468 -1.42 18.45 -9.68
N THR A 469 -2.70 18.14 -9.67
CA THR A 469 -3.39 17.26 -10.64
C THR A 469 -4.70 17.90 -11.07
N ASP A 470 -4.95 17.92 -12.37
CA ASP A 470 -6.24 18.34 -12.93
C ASP A 470 -7.15 17.13 -13.11
N LEU A 471 -8.30 17.12 -12.42
CA LEU A 471 -9.34 16.13 -12.63
C LEU A 471 -10.15 16.46 -13.88
N PRO A 472 -10.50 15.46 -14.70
CA PRO A 472 -11.30 15.68 -15.92
C PRO A 472 -12.74 16.10 -15.58
N ALA A 473 -13.42 16.68 -16.58
CA ALA A 473 -14.74 17.27 -16.39
C ALA A 473 -15.85 16.24 -16.11
N ASP A 474 -15.65 15.00 -16.49
CA ASP A 474 -16.58 13.87 -16.29
C ASP A 474 -16.42 13.18 -14.94
N ALA A 475 -15.41 13.54 -14.13
CA ALA A 475 -15.37 13.13 -12.74
C ALA A 475 -16.56 13.74 -11.97
N ALA A 476 -17.21 12.98 -11.08
CA ALA A 476 -18.35 13.46 -10.28
C ALA A 476 -18.02 14.71 -9.44
N ALA A 477 -16.75 14.81 -9.00
CA ALA A 477 -16.21 15.99 -8.35
C ALA A 477 -16.19 17.25 -9.25
N GLY A 478 -16.45 17.10 -10.57
CA GLY A 478 -16.29 18.11 -11.60
C GLY A 478 -14.83 18.45 -11.90
N GLN A 479 -14.62 19.21 -12.96
CA GLN A 479 -13.28 19.68 -13.30
C GLN A 479 -12.73 20.57 -12.18
N ARG A 480 -11.64 20.16 -11.57
CA ARG A 480 -10.92 20.92 -10.54
C ARG A 480 -9.45 20.50 -10.45
N THR A 481 -8.62 21.45 -10.07
CA THR A 481 -7.23 21.16 -9.67
C THR A 481 -7.21 20.74 -8.21
N ILE A 482 -6.52 19.64 -7.91
CA ILE A 482 -6.31 19.10 -6.57
C ILE A 482 -4.80 19.01 -6.27
N PRO A 483 -4.38 18.97 -5.00
CA PRO A 483 -3.03 18.53 -4.67
C PRO A 483 -2.77 17.14 -5.27
N TYR A 484 -1.54 16.88 -5.73
CA TYR A 484 -1.21 15.52 -6.21
C TYR A 484 -1.43 14.54 -5.05
N PHE A 485 -2.26 13.51 -5.28
CA PHE A 485 -2.68 12.59 -4.24
C PHE A 485 -1.50 11.81 -3.65
N LYS A 486 -1.56 11.58 -2.33
CA LYS A 486 -0.49 10.93 -1.53
C LYS A 486 0.88 11.62 -1.62
N GLN A 487 0.90 12.90 -2.05
CA GLN A 487 2.09 13.74 -2.08
C GLN A 487 2.11 14.68 -0.87
N VAL A 488 3.16 14.58 -0.09
CA VAL A 488 3.44 15.48 1.05
C VAL A 488 4.18 16.72 0.55
N GLU A 489 3.73 17.91 0.96
CA GLU A 489 4.38 19.17 0.56
C GLU A 489 5.71 19.39 1.29
N ASN A 490 5.74 19.24 2.62
CA ASN A 490 6.95 19.42 3.42
C ASN A 490 7.27 18.13 4.21
N THR A 491 8.50 17.66 4.07
CA THR A 491 9.06 16.55 4.86
C THR A 491 10.43 16.94 5.37
N TRP A 492 10.69 16.67 6.67
CA TRP A 492 12.04 16.83 7.20
C TRP A 492 12.39 15.75 8.22
N ASN A 493 13.70 15.47 8.30
CA ASN A 493 14.28 14.57 9.27
C ASN A 493 15.45 15.28 9.95
N LEU A 494 15.50 15.17 11.26
CA LEU A 494 16.59 15.68 12.09
C LEU A 494 17.08 14.60 13.03
N SER A 495 18.36 14.24 12.96
CA SER A 495 18.99 13.29 13.87
C SER A 495 20.16 13.93 14.59
N LEU A 496 20.11 13.89 15.90
CA LEU A 496 21.19 14.27 16.80
C LEU A 496 21.83 13.02 17.38
N GLY A 497 23.10 12.81 17.11
CA GLY A 497 23.87 11.66 17.55
C GLY A 497 25.01 12.04 18.48
N TYR A 498 25.43 11.09 19.32
CA TYR A 498 26.68 11.12 20.07
C TYR A 498 27.35 9.77 19.97
N ASP A 499 28.52 9.69 19.35
CA ASP A 499 29.31 8.48 19.17
C ASP A 499 30.73 8.74 19.66
N ASP A 500 30.96 8.44 20.94
CA ASP A 500 32.29 8.52 21.55
C ASP A 500 32.47 7.46 22.65
N GLY A 501 33.64 6.84 22.65
CA GLY A 501 34.00 5.80 23.61
C GLY A 501 33.10 4.57 23.51
N PRO A 502 32.38 4.19 24.62
CA PRO A 502 31.47 3.04 24.59
C PRO A 502 30.07 3.38 24.11
N TRP A 503 29.72 4.65 23.90
CA TRP A 503 28.36 5.12 23.64
C TRP A 503 28.14 5.43 22.15
N ASP A 504 27.00 4.99 21.60
CA ASP A 504 26.40 5.45 20.34
C ASP A 504 24.93 5.73 20.64
N ILE A 505 24.55 7.00 20.73
CA ILE A 505 23.20 7.45 21.08
C ILE A 505 22.69 8.32 19.95
N ARG A 506 21.44 8.12 19.51
CA ARG A 506 20.79 8.89 18.47
C ARG A 506 19.36 9.21 18.85
N LEU A 507 19.00 10.49 18.79
CA LEU A 507 17.64 10.98 18.85
C LEU A 507 17.26 11.48 17.46
N ALA A 508 16.21 10.93 16.88
CA ALA A 508 15.71 11.29 15.56
C ALA A 508 14.31 11.88 15.69
N ALA A 509 14.03 12.91 14.90
CA ALA A 509 12.71 13.47 14.68
C ALA A 509 12.40 13.39 13.18
N THR A 510 11.23 12.86 12.84
CA THR A 510 10.70 12.78 11.48
C THR A 510 9.39 13.53 11.42
N TYR A 511 9.20 14.37 10.41
CA TYR A 511 7.99 15.15 10.21
C TYR A 511 7.53 15.07 8.74
N ARG A 512 6.23 15.01 8.55
CA ARG A 512 5.55 15.20 7.27
C ARG A 512 4.31 16.10 7.45
N ASP A 513 4.03 16.93 6.46
CA ASP A 513 2.78 17.69 6.38
C ASP A 513 1.58 16.75 6.12
N ASN A 514 0.38 17.29 6.24
CA ASN A 514 -0.84 16.65 5.75
C ASN A 514 -0.79 16.47 4.23
N TYR A 515 -1.57 15.51 3.73
CA TYR A 515 -1.71 15.28 2.29
C TYR A 515 -3.09 14.72 1.94
N LEU A 516 -3.50 14.92 0.69
CA LEU A 516 -4.70 14.33 0.10
C LEU A 516 -4.51 12.82 -0.05
N ASP A 517 -5.33 12.03 0.65
CA ASP A 517 -5.30 10.56 0.63
C ASP A 517 -6.26 9.99 -0.42
N GLU A 518 -7.52 10.45 -0.42
CA GLU A 518 -8.56 10.00 -1.34
C GLU A 518 -9.37 11.17 -1.87
N VAL A 519 -9.73 11.10 -3.14
CA VAL A 519 -10.54 12.12 -3.83
C VAL A 519 -12.01 11.76 -3.65
N GLY A 520 -12.77 12.59 -2.94
CA GLY A 520 -14.22 12.42 -2.78
C GLY A 520 -15.03 13.06 -3.89
N SER A 521 -16.34 12.73 -3.93
CA SER A 521 -17.30 13.33 -4.87
C SER A 521 -17.44 14.86 -4.74
N LYS A 522 -16.94 15.45 -3.67
CA LYS A 522 -16.94 16.90 -3.38
C LYS A 522 -15.70 17.24 -2.56
N PRO A 523 -15.19 18.50 -2.64
CA PRO A 523 -14.03 18.93 -1.84
C PRO A 523 -14.18 18.71 -0.33
N LEU A 524 -15.40 18.76 0.20
CA LEU A 524 -15.67 18.46 1.61
C LEU A 524 -15.61 16.98 1.96
N ASN A 525 -15.59 16.10 0.98
CA ASN A 525 -15.49 14.65 1.15
C ASN A 525 -14.11 14.11 0.76
N ASP A 526 -13.20 14.99 0.30
CA ASP A 526 -11.80 14.60 0.13
C ASP A 526 -11.23 14.16 1.47
N ARG A 527 -10.60 13.01 1.50
CA ARG A 527 -9.95 12.48 2.70
C ARG A 527 -8.50 12.92 2.74
N TYR A 528 -8.08 13.43 3.89
CA TYR A 528 -6.71 13.86 4.16
C TYR A 528 -6.13 13.05 5.30
N THR A 529 -4.85 12.73 5.19
CA THR A 529 -4.03 12.32 6.33
C THR A 529 -3.43 13.58 6.94
N ASP A 530 -3.51 13.73 8.27
CA ASP A 530 -2.99 14.90 8.99
C ASP A 530 -1.45 14.93 9.01
N ASP A 531 -0.87 16.04 9.46
CA ASP A 531 0.56 16.11 9.69
C ASP A 531 0.99 15.09 10.77
N HIS A 532 2.23 14.64 10.70
CA HIS A 532 2.76 13.62 11.60
C HIS A 532 4.20 13.95 11.99
N MET A 533 4.47 13.91 13.30
CA MET A 533 5.81 14.14 13.84
C MET A 533 6.17 13.06 14.86
N GLN A 534 7.11 12.19 14.52
CA GLN A 534 7.56 11.09 15.38
C GLN A 534 8.96 11.33 15.93
N LEU A 535 9.16 10.98 17.21
CA LEU A 535 10.44 11.00 17.89
C LEU A 535 10.91 9.59 18.23
N ASP A 536 12.15 9.26 17.84
CA ASP A 536 12.77 7.96 18.07
C ASP A 536 14.11 8.11 18.78
N LEU A 537 14.41 7.17 19.68
CA LEU A 537 15.69 7.10 20.39
C LEU A 537 16.32 5.72 20.22
N THR A 538 17.58 5.71 19.80
CA THR A 538 18.42 4.50 19.85
C THR A 538 19.65 4.77 20.70
N ALA A 539 19.95 3.87 21.64
CA ALA A 539 21.17 3.94 22.45
C ALA A 539 21.88 2.59 22.43
N LYS A 540 23.14 2.60 22.07
CA LYS A 540 24.02 1.43 22.09
C LYS A 540 25.15 1.67 23.07
N TYR A 541 25.46 0.63 23.86
CA TYR A 541 26.56 0.66 24.82
C TYR A 541 27.49 -0.52 24.62
N LYS A 542 28.75 -0.25 24.27
CA LYS A 542 29.81 -1.25 24.14
C LYS A 542 30.36 -1.57 25.54
N VAL A 543 29.88 -2.67 26.14
CA VAL A 543 30.36 -3.14 27.44
C VAL A 543 31.83 -3.56 27.38
N ASN A 544 32.20 -4.28 26.31
CA ASN A 544 33.55 -4.66 25.94
C ASN A 544 33.59 -5.07 24.45
N ASP A 545 34.73 -5.57 23.96
CA ASP A 545 34.89 -5.93 22.53
C ASP A 545 33.96 -7.05 22.05
N SER A 546 33.47 -7.88 22.98
CA SER A 546 32.56 -8.98 22.67
C SER A 546 31.09 -8.71 22.93
N LEU A 547 30.73 -7.73 23.80
CA LEU A 547 29.34 -7.49 24.19
C LEU A 547 28.92 -6.03 23.95
N ARG A 548 27.84 -5.88 23.20
CA ARG A 548 27.13 -4.62 22.98
C ARG A 548 25.67 -4.76 23.45
N LEU A 549 25.19 -3.79 24.17
CA LEU A 549 23.77 -3.64 24.54
C LEU A 549 23.12 -2.62 23.61
N THR A 550 21.85 -2.80 23.32
CA THR A 550 21.04 -1.87 22.54
C THR A 550 19.74 -1.59 23.26
N PHE A 551 19.34 -0.33 23.32
CA PHE A 551 18.02 0.12 23.72
C PHE A 551 17.42 0.93 22.57
N GLU A 552 16.15 0.68 22.26
CA GLU A 552 15.39 1.38 21.23
C GLU A 552 14.06 1.84 21.81
N ALA A 553 13.64 3.05 21.45
CA ALA A 553 12.33 3.56 21.75
C ALA A 553 11.80 4.27 20.51
N ILE A 554 10.69 3.80 19.98
CA ILE A 554 10.04 4.27 18.77
C ILE A 554 8.76 4.98 19.17
N ASN A 555 8.47 6.09 18.49
CA ASN A 555 7.29 6.93 18.75
C ASN A 555 7.21 7.40 20.22
N LEU A 556 8.30 8.00 20.71
CA LEU A 556 8.41 8.48 22.12
C LEU A 556 7.35 9.52 22.49
N ASN A 557 6.87 10.29 21.53
CA ASN A 557 5.85 11.31 21.72
C ASN A 557 4.41 10.78 21.62
N ASP A 558 4.25 9.45 21.38
CA ASP A 558 2.94 8.81 21.23
C ASP A 558 2.09 9.50 20.15
N GLU A 559 2.72 9.79 19.01
CA GLU A 559 2.08 10.46 17.88
C GLU A 559 1.06 9.52 17.25
N PRO A 560 -0.21 9.91 17.10
CA PRO A 560 -1.23 9.12 16.43
C PRO A 560 -1.19 9.33 14.91
N GLU A 561 -1.91 8.47 14.17
CA GLU A 561 -2.33 8.79 12.82
C GLU A 561 -3.76 9.32 12.82
N TYR A 562 -3.97 10.47 12.19
CA TYR A 562 -5.25 11.13 12.11
C TYR A 562 -5.66 11.38 10.67
N TYR A 563 -6.92 11.06 10.37
CA TYR A 563 -7.52 11.25 9.04
C TYR A 563 -8.80 12.05 9.16
N TYR A 564 -9.06 12.93 8.20
CA TYR A 564 -10.23 13.79 8.21
C TYR A 564 -10.80 14.05 6.81
N PHE A 565 -12.08 14.43 6.73
CA PHE A 565 -12.74 14.82 5.49
C PHE A 565 -12.80 16.33 5.33
N GLY A 566 -12.15 16.89 4.31
CA GLY A 566 -12.20 18.29 3.91
C GLY A 566 -11.58 19.27 4.90
N ASN A 567 -11.74 19.08 6.21
CA ASN A 567 -11.09 19.89 7.24
C ASN A 567 -10.84 19.07 8.53
N PRO A 568 -9.84 19.45 9.35
CA PRO A 568 -9.42 18.68 10.55
C PRO A 568 -10.48 18.48 11.63
N SER A 569 -11.61 19.19 11.60
CA SER A 569 -12.71 18.98 12.55
C SER A 569 -13.69 17.86 12.16
N ARG A 570 -13.52 17.27 10.96
CA ARG A 570 -14.37 16.20 10.44
C ARG A 570 -13.59 14.87 10.44
N LEU A 571 -13.54 14.24 11.61
CA LEU A 571 -12.86 12.96 11.81
C LEU A 571 -13.31 11.91 10.78
N SER A 572 -12.35 11.28 10.10
CA SER A 572 -12.51 10.06 9.33
C SER A 572 -12.01 8.85 10.14
N GLN A 573 -10.75 8.91 10.60
CA GLN A 573 -10.09 7.82 11.32
C GLN A 573 -9.06 8.39 12.31
N TYR A 574 -8.85 7.69 13.41
CA TYR A 574 -7.81 7.99 14.39
C TYR A 574 -7.17 6.69 14.86
N ASP A 575 -5.88 6.53 14.63
CA ASP A 575 -5.11 5.35 15.00
C ASP A 575 -4.06 5.70 16.05
N GLU A 576 -4.04 4.98 17.16
CA GLU A 576 -3.09 5.17 18.26
C GLU A 576 -2.27 3.88 18.44
N TYR A 577 -1.00 3.95 18.13
CA TYR A 577 -0.08 2.81 18.19
C TYR A 577 0.72 2.74 19.48
N GLY A 578 0.85 3.87 20.18
CA GLY A 578 1.66 3.99 21.38
C GLY A 578 3.16 4.00 21.11
N ALA A 579 3.93 4.23 22.19
CA ALA A 579 5.38 4.12 22.13
C ALA A 579 5.83 2.67 22.28
N THR A 580 6.79 2.25 21.42
CA THR A 580 7.38 0.90 21.45
C THR A 580 8.79 0.94 22.01
N TYR A 581 9.11 0.00 22.90
CA TYR A 581 10.43 -0.11 23.54
C TYR A 581 11.06 -1.45 23.26
N GLY A 582 12.33 -1.43 22.81
CA GLY A 582 13.13 -2.62 22.53
C GLY A 582 14.41 -2.65 23.34
N VAL A 583 14.80 -3.85 23.81
CA VAL A 583 16.10 -4.10 24.45
C VAL A 583 16.76 -5.30 23.78
N GLY A 584 18.01 -5.13 23.36
CA GLY A 584 18.76 -6.16 22.69
C GLY A 584 20.20 -6.26 23.16
N PHE A 585 20.86 -7.36 22.83
CA PHE A 585 22.30 -7.48 23.00
C PHE A 585 22.92 -8.25 21.81
N ARG A 586 24.16 -7.90 21.54
CA ARG A 586 25.00 -8.63 20.56
C ARG A 586 26.26 -9.12 21.27
N TYR A 587 26.46 -10.43 21.24
CA TYR A 587 27.68 -11.06 21.75
C TYR A 587 28.47 -11.71 20.62
N ILE A 588 29.76 -11.37 20.50
CA ILE A 588 30.69 -11.92 19.51
C ILE A 588 31.61 -12.91 20.21
N LEU A 589 31.47 -14.17 19.83
CA LEU A 589 32.41 -15.19 20.27
C LEU A 589 33.74 -14.99 19.51
N ASN A 590 34.76 -14.52 20.19
CA ASN A 590 36.12 -14.53 19.62
C ASN A 590 36.55 -16.00 19.46
N GLN A 591 36.81 -16.42 18.22
CA GLN A 591 37.44 -17.69 17.94
C GLN A 591 38.93 -17.62 18.18
#